data_dcd866141f41b6c926b7ed1f8c0a2b8f
#
_entry.id   dcd866141f41b6c926b7ed1f8c0a2b8f
#
_cell.length_a   1.000
_cell.length_b   1.000
_cell.length_c   1.000
_cell.angle_alpha   90.00
_cell.angle_beta   90.00
_cell.angle_gamma   90.00
#
_symmetry.space_group_name_H-M   'P 1'
#
loop_
_entity.id
_entity.type
_entity.pdbx_description
1 polymer ?
#
loop_
_entity_poly.entity_id
_entity_poly.type
_entity_poly.pdbx_seq_one_letter_code
_entity_poly.pdbx_strand_id
1 'polypeptide(L)'
;METHVITITYHDCATTYGLREQDLREFVELGLVQLAPGTPDTIRDEPEHLARLARLQHELGLSTTAIDVVLAMRRRMQQLQQELVRQRARAIQLEQLIYGNGRTLDADDYL
;
A
#
# COMPACT_ATOMS: atom_id res chain seq x y z
N MET A 1 13.89 -5.53 -3.50
CA MET A 1 13.84 -4.09 -3.84
C MET A 1 13.90 -3.30 -2.55
N GLU A 2 14.90 -2.49 -2.40
CA GLU A 2 15.09 -1.73 -1.18
C GLU A 2 14.11 -0.56 -1.12
N THR A 3 13.38 -0.46 -0.02
CA THR A 3 12.58 0.72 0.25
C THR A 3 13.49 1.83 0.71
N HIS A 4 13.30 2.98 0.10
CA HIS A 4 14.16 4.14 0.23
C HIS A 4 13.38 5.24 0.93
N VAL A 5 13.84 5.64 2.10
CA VAL A 5 13.18 6.67 2.90
C VAL A 5 14.01 7.92 2.87
N ILE A 6 13.37 9.05 2.61
CA ILE A 6 14.01 10.37 2.64
C ILE A 6 13.44 11.21 3.77
N THR A 7 14.24 12.19 4.21
CA THR A 7 13.82 13.19 5.17
C THR A 7 13.80 14.55 4.45
N ILE A 8 12.65 15.20 4.47
CA ILE A 8 12.41 16.43 3.70
C ILE A 8 11.47 17.36 4.49
N THR A 9 11.72 18.66 4.41
CA THR A 9 10.83 19.64 5.05
C THR A 9 9.49 19.73 4.32
N TYR A 10 8.46 20.24 5.00
CA TYR A 10 7.16 20.50 4.33
C TYR A 10 7.34 21.41 3.14
N HIS A 11 8.12 22.47 3.28
CA HIS A 11 8.35 23.42 2.19
C HIS A 11 9.00 22.78 0.97
N ASP A 12 10.06 22.01 1.19
CA ASP A 12 10.77 21.34 0.09
C ASP A 12 9.92 20.24 -0.54
N CYS A 13 9.18 19.52 0.27
CA CYS A 13 8.27 18.49 -0.22
C CYS A 13 7.16 19.11 -1.08
N ALA A 14 6.58 20.19 -0.62
CA ALA A 14 5.56 20.91 -1.35
C ALA A 14 6.08 21.39 -2.70
N THR A 15 7.28 21.95 -2.73
CA THR A 15 7.92 22.44 -3.96
C THR A 15 8.28 21.30 -4.92
N THR A 16 8.87 20.24 -4.39
CA THR A 16 9.35 19.11 -5.21
C THR A 16 8.20 18.33 -5.85
N TYR A 17 7.14 18.08 -5.11
CA TYR A 17 6.02 17.25 -5.58
C TYR A 17 4.81 18.07 -6.03
N GLY A 18 4.86 19.41 -5.91
CA GLY A 18 3.77 20.26 -6.31
C GLY A 18 2.55 20.16 -5.40
N LEU A 19 2.75 19.83 -4.14
CA LEU A 19 1.69 19.75 -3.14
C LEU A 19 1.63 21.04 -2.32
N ARG A 20 0.47 21.32 -1.72
CA ARG A 20 0.36 22.41 -0.76
C ARG A 20 0.78 21.94 0.62
N GLU A 21 1.46 22.80 1.39
CA GLU A 21 1.88 22.46 2.75
C GLU A 21 0.68 22.07 3.63
N GLN A 22 -0.45 22.75 3.43
CA GLN A 22 -1.68 22.44 4.16
C GLN A 22 -2.14 21.01 3.89
N ASP A 23 -2.08 20.58 2.64
CA ASP A 23 -2.46 19.23 2.26
C ASP A 23 -1.50 18.19 2.86
N LEU A 24 -0.21 18.52 2.92
CA LEU A 24 0.78 17.65 3.57
C LEU A 24 0.50 17.49 5.06
N ARG A 25 0.08 18.56 5.73
CA ARG A 25 -0.31 18.49 7.14
C ARG A 25 -1.52 17.61 7.35
N GLU A 26 -2.50 17.70 6.45
CA GLU A 26 -3.67 16.81 6.46
C GLU A 26 -3.29 15.35 6.24
N PHE A 27 -2.38 15.07 5.31
CA PHE A 27 -1.87 13.72 5.10
C PHE A 27 -1.20 13.15 6.34
N VAL A 28 -0.46 13.99 7.07
CA VAL A 28 0.16 13.58 8.34
C VAL A 28 -0.92 13.27 9.38
N GLU A 29 -1.95 14.09 9.49
CA GLU A 29 -3.07 13.86 10.40
C GLU A 29 -3.82 12.57 10.08
N LEU A 30 -3.97 12.26 8.80
CA LEU A 30 -4.62 11.03 8.34
C LEU A 30 -3.71 9.79 8.46
N GLY A 31 -2.46 9.98 8.85
CA GLY A 31 -1.50 8.89 8.95
C GLY A 31 -0.93 8.42 7.61
N LEU A 32 -1.17 9.16 6.53
CA LEU A 32 -0.66 8.82 5.20
C LEU A 32 0.81 9.19 5.00
N VAL A 33 1.29 10.17 5.74
CA VAL A 33 2.67 10.63 5.69
C VAL A 33 3.22 10.65 7.11
N GLN A 34 4.47 10.21 7.27
CA GLN A 34 5.12 10.14 8.55
C GLN A 34 5.96 11.37 8.81
N LEU A 35 5.94 11.86 10.06
CA LEU A 35 6.83 12.92 10.51
C LEU A 35 8.17 12.34 10.93
N ALA A 36 9.25 13.10 10.68
CA ALA A 36 10.56 12.73 11.19
C ALA A 36 10.60 12.94 12.71
N PRO A 37 11.18 12.01 13.48
CA PRO A 37 11.28 12.15 14.93
C PRO A 37 12.10 13.39 15.31
N GLY A 38 11.59 14.17 16.27
CA GLY A 38 12.31 15.31 16.82
C GLY A 38 12.35 16.57 15.98
N THR A 39 11.72 16.58 14.81
CA THR A 39 11.70 17.73 13.91
C THR A 39 10.27 18.03 13.47
N PRO A 40 9.65 19.13 13.97
CA PRO A 40 8.20 19.34 13.79
C PRO A 40 7.77 19.63 12.35
N ASP A 41 8.65 20.13 11.50
CA ASP A 41 8.27 20.50 10.12
C ASP A 41 8.97 19.63 9.08
N THR A 42 9.35 18.41 9.44
CA THR A 42 10.09 17.52 8.56
C THR A 42 9.36 16.19 8.41
N ILE A 43 9.24 15.75 7.18
CA ILE A 43 8.60 14.49 6.79
C ILE A 43 9.68 13.44 6.58
N ARG A 44 9.38 12.22 6.98
CA ARG A 44 10.21 11.06 6.68
C ARG A 44 9.35 10.00 6.01
N ASP A 45 9.50 9.88 4.70
CA ASP A 45 8.69 8.94 3.93
C ASP A 45 9.40 8.51 2.65
N GLU A 46 8.77 7.59 1.93
CA GLU A 46 9.31 7.07 0.67
C GLU A 46 8.98 8.03 -0.48
N PRO A 47 9.97 8.37 -1.35
CA PRO A 47 9.72 9.25 -2.49
C PRO A 47 8.60 8.75 -3.41
N GLU A 48 8.51 7.45 -3.63
CA GLU A 48 7.47 6.87 -4.47
C GLU A 48 6.08 7.09 -3.88
N HIS A 49 5.96 7.02 -2.57
CA HIS A 49 4.70 7.28 -1.87
C HIS A 49 4.28 8.72 -2.00
N LEU A 50 5.21 9.66 -1.79
CA LEU A 50 4.95 11.08 -1.94
C LEU A 50 4.55 11.42 -3.39
N ALA A 51 5.21 10.84 -4.36
CA ALA A 51 4.87 11.02 -5.78
C ALA A 51 3.48 10.46 -6.09
N ARG A 52 3.10 9.34 -5.47
CA ARG A 52 1.76 8.77 -5.65
C ARG A 52 0.67 9.69 -5.09
N LEU A 53 0.89 10.26 -3.91
CA LEU A 53 -0.04 11.24 -3.35
C LEU A 53 -0.22 12.43 -4.27
N ALA A 54 0.88 12.94 -4.82
CA ALA A 54 0.86 14.05 -5.76
C ALA A 54 0.08 13.70 -7.03
N ARG A 55 0.29 12.52 -7.59
CA ARG A 55 -0.44 12.08 -8.79
C ARG A 55 -1.93 11.95 -8.54
N LEU A 56 -2.31 11.36 -7.41
CA LEU A 56 -3.73 11.20 -7.07
C LEU A 56 -4.41 12.57 -6.93
N GLN A 57 -3.73 13.52 -6.36
CA GLN A 57 -4.27 14.87 -6.21
C GLN A 57 -4.35 15.60 -7.54
N HIS A 58 -3.29 15.57 -8.35
CA HIS A 58 -3.19 16.37 -9.57
C HIS A 58 -3.89 15.72 -10.77
N GLU A 59 -3.69 14.42 -10.98
CA GLU A 59 -4.24 13.75 -12.15
C GLU A 59 -5.71 13.39 -11.98
N LEU A 60 -6.12 13.01 -10.77
CA LEU A 60 -7.50 12.62 -10.49
C LEU A 60 -8.28 13.70 -9.75
N GLY A 61 -7.62 14.77 -9.32
CA GLY A 61 -8.29 15.86 -8.61
C GLY A 61 -8.90 15.47 -7.28
N LEU A 62 -8.35 14.45 -6.62
CA LEU A 62 -8.89 13.94 -5.38
C LEU A 62 -8.54 14.84 -4.20
N SER A 63 -9.47 14.98 -3.26
CA SER A 63 -9.22 15.62 -1.97
C SER A 63 -8.33 14.72 -1.11
N THR A 64 -7.77 15.26 -0.04
CA THR A 64 -6.95 14.48 0.91
C THR A 64 -7.75 13.34 1.53
N THR A 65 -9.00 13.58 1.87
CA THR A 65 -9.90 12.55 2.40
C THR A 65 -10.17 11.44 1.39
N ALA A 66 -10.42 11.81 0.12
CA ALA A 66 -10.64 10.84 -0.94
C ALA A 66 -9.38 9.99 -1.20
N ILE A 67 -8.20 10.61 -1.15
CA ILE A 67 -6.93 9.90 -1.28
C ILE A 67 -6.75 8.87 -0.16
N ASP A 68 -7.11 9.24 1.07
CA ASP A 68 -7.07 8.32 2.20
C ASP A 68 -7.93 7.08 1.94
N VAL A 69 -9.14 7.27 1.47
CA VAL A 69 -10.05 6.17 1.13
C VAL A 69 -9.47 5.30 0.01
N VAL A 70 -8.98 5.91 -1.06
CA VAL A 70 -8.39 5.18 -2.21
C VAL A 70 -7.22 4.32 -1.77
N LEU A 71 -6.33 4.86 -0.95
CA LEU A 71 -5.17 4.11 -0.47
C LEU A 71 -5.56 3.01 0.50
N ALA A 72 -6.58 3.21 1.32
CA ALA A 72 -7.12 2.16 2.18
C ALA A 72 -7.68 1.00 1.35
N MET A 73 -8.44 1.33 0.29
CA MET A 73 -8.96 0.33 -0.64
C MET A 73 -7.84 -0.42 -1.34
N ARG A 74 -6.79 0.28 -1.77
CA ARG A 74 -5.62 -0.35 -2.39
C ARG A 74 -4.96 -1.35 -1.47
N ARG A 75 -4.75 -0.96 -0.20
CA ARG A 75 -4.17 -1.87 0.80
C ARG A 75 -5.04 -3.12 0.98
N ARG A 76 -6.36 -2.93 1.04
CA ARG A 76 -7.30 -4.04 1.18
C ARG A 76 -7.23 -4.98 -0.02
N MET A 77 -7.18 -4.44 -1.23
CA MET A 77 -7.02 -5.24 -2.45
C MET A 77 -5.74 -6.05 -2.44
N GLN A 78 -4.63 -5.43 -2.04
CA GLN A 78 -3.34 -6.11 -1.95
C GLN A 78 -3.39 -7.25 -0.93
N GLN A 79 -4.02 -7.04 0.23
CA GLN A 79 -4.20 -8.07 1.24
C GLN A 79 -5.02 -9.25 0.70
N LEU A 80 -6.10 -8.96 -0.01
CA LEU A 80 -6.95 -9.99 -0.60
C LEU A 80 -6.21 -10.78 -1.69
N GLN A 81 -5.40 -10.11 -2.49
CA GLN A 81 -4.57 -10.76 -3.50
C GLN A 81 -3.55 -11.71 -2.86
N GLN A 82 -2.89 -11.27 -1.78
CA GLN A 82 -1.95 -12.09 -1.04
C GLN A 82 -2.64 -13.30 -0.41
N GLU A 83 -3.82 -13.10 0.15
CA GLU A 83 -4.61 -14.18 0.72
C GLU A 83 -5.01 -15.19 -0.34
N LEU A 84 -5.43 -14.71 -1.52
CA LEU A 84 -5.77 -15.58 -2.65
C LEU A 84 -4.58 -16.44 -3.08
N VAL A 85 -3.38 -15.85 -3.18
CA VAL A 85 -2.16 -16.60 -3.51
C VAL A 85 -1.90 -17.68 -2.47
N ARG A 86 -2.04 -17.36 -1.19
CA ARG A 86 -1.85 -18.34 -0.10
C ARG A 86 -2.87 -19.48 -0.18
N GLN A 87 -4.13 -19.15 -0.43
CA GLN A 87 -5.18 -20.16 -0.54
C GLN A 87 -4.96 -21.08 -1.74
N ARG A 88 -4.51 -20.54 -2.87
CA ARG A 88 -4.15 -21.34 -4.03
C ARG A 88 -2.97 -22.26 -3.74
N ALA A 89 -1.97 -21.77 -3.05
CA ALA A 89 -0.82 -22.59 -2.65
C ALA A 89 -1.24 -23.74 -1.74
N ARG A 90 -2.15 -23.47 -0.78
CA ARG A 90 -2.71 -24.51 0.09
C ARG A 90 -3.46 -25.56 -0.71
N ALA A 91 -4.29 -25.12 -1.67
CA ALA A 91 -5.05 -26.04 -2.50
C ALA A 91 -4.13 -26.95 -3.31
N ILE A 92 -3.06 -26.40 -3.88
CA ILE A 92 -2.06 -27.17 -4.63
C ILE A 92 -1.36 -28.17 -3.71
N GLN A 93 -0.95 -27.76 -2.52
CA GLN A 93 -0.32 -28.65 -1.54
C GLN A 93 -1.25 -29.78 -1.13
N LEU A 94 -2.51 -29.49 -0.92
CA LEU A 94 -3.51 -30.49 -0.56
C LEU A 94 -3.71 -31.50 -1.69
N GLU A 95 -3.79 -31.03 -2.94
CA GLU A 95 -3.86 -31.89 -4.11
C GLU A 95 -2.65 -32.82 -4.20
N GLN A 96 -1.45 -32.29 -3.98
CA GLN A 96 -0.22 -33.07 -4.00
C GLN A 96 -0.21 -34.13 -2.89
N LEU A 97 -0.73 -33.83 -1.71
CA LEU A 97 -0.86 -34.80 -0.64
C LEU A 97 -1.82 -35.94 -0.99
N ILE A 98 -2.92 -35.62 -1.65
CA ILE A 98 -3.92 -36.60 -2.05
C ILE A 98 -3.40 -37.46 -3.19
N TYR A 99 -2.86 -36.87 -4.24
CA TYR A 99 -2.43 -37.58 -5.46
C TYR A 99 -1.00 -38.10 -5.35
N GLY A 100 -0.14 -37.45 -4.58
CA GLY A 100 1.26 -37.82 -4.40
C GLY A 100 1.45 -39.09 -3.58
N ASN A 101 0.42 -39.53 -2.83
CA ASN A 101 0.44 -40.77 -2.05
C ASN A 101 -0.14 -41.97 -2.85
N GLY A 102 -0.28 -41.83 -4.14
CA GLY A 102 -0.79 -42.89 -5.00
C GLY A 102 -2.27 -43.18 -4.88
N ARG A 103 -3.01 -42.30 -4.26
CA ARG A 103 -4.47 -42.41 -4.13
C ARG A 103 -5.14 -41.72 -5.31
N THR A 104 -5.95 -42.45 -6.02
CA THR A 104 -6.82 -41.88 -7.05
C THR A 104 -8.11 -41.46 -6.41
N LEU A 105 -8.11 -40.29 -5.79
CA LEU A 105 -9.32 -39.69 -5.23
C LEU A 105 -9.80 -38.60 -6.16
N ASP A 106 -11.11 -38.63 -6.46
CA ASP A 106 -11.75 -37.59 -7.23
C ASP A 106 -11.90 -36.36 -6.33
N ALA A 107 -11.41 -35.21 -6.79
CA ALA A 107 -11.50 -33.97 -6.05
C ALA A 107 -12.96 -33.57 -5.75
N ASP A 108 -13.90 -33.98 -6.60
CA ASP A 108 -15.32 -33.71 -6.44
C ASP A 108 -15.91 -34.37 -5.20
N ASP A 109 -15.30 -35.44 -4.70
CA ASP A 109 -15.77 -36.12 -3.47
C ASP A 109 -15.56 -35.29 -2.21
N TYR A 110 -14.76 -34.22 -2.28
CA TYR A 110 -14.42 -33.37 -1.13
C TYR A 110 -14.99 -31.96 -1.23
N LEU A 111 -15.68 -31.63 -2.28
CA LEU A 111 -16.22 -30.28 -2.49
C LEU A 111 -17.74 -30.22 -2.27
#